data_df972f479b36d25b5c4a5b045bdcbcb5
#
_entry.id   df972f479b36d25b5c4a5b045bdcbcb5
#
_cell.length_a   1.000
_cell.length_b   1.000
_cell.length_c   1.000
_cell.angle_alpha   90.00
_cell.angle_beta   90.00
_cell.angle_gamma   90.00
#
_symmetry.space_group_name_H-M   'P 1'
#
loop_
_entity.id
_entity.type
_entity.pdbx_description
1 polymer ?
#
loop_
_entity_poly.entity_id
_entity_poly.type
_entity_poly.pdbx_seq_one_letter_code
_entity_poly.pdbx_strand_id
1 'polypeptide(L)'
;ADNLKEERSNSFSVSADLYHKFGNVQTNLLIEGFYTDLNNVFALRQLDKPDAQGNTVQERYNAYGAKVLGLNLEGKAMFTRWFTLQAGLTLQQSHYDEAIAWNDEVPEQKYKKMMRTPNTYGYFTASFTPVERFTASITGNYTGNMLVGHSAGSGVEKPVAVTTPKFMEVNMKLSYDFTIYKYLTLQVNGGIQNITNAYQKDFDKGWNRDSGYIYGPALPRSYFVGVRVNY
;
A
#
# COMPACT_ATOMS: atom_id res chain seq x y z
N ALA A 1 -24.67 -18.02 -10.70
CA ALA A 1 -24.93 -18.21 -12.14
C ALA A 1 -24.36 -19.56 -12.58
N ASP A 2 -25.10 -20.34 -13.35
CA ASP A 2 -24.69 -21.69 -13.77
C ASP A 2 -23.66 -21.68 -14.90
N ASN A 3 -23.33 -20.51 -15.47
CA ASN A 3 -22.43 -20.33 -16.61
C ASN A 3 -21.20 -19.47 -16.29
N LEU A 4 -20.68 -19.58 -15.07
CA LEU A 4 -19.45 -18.88 -14.71
C LEU A 4 -18.26 -19.42 -15.50
N LYS A 5 -17.53 -18.51 -16.16
CA LYS A 5 -16.23 -18.80 -16.78
C LYS A 5 -15.13 -18.59 -15.74
N GLU A 6 -14.04 -19.31 -15.89
CA GLU A 6 -12.86 -19.09 -15.07
C GLU A 6 -12.29 -17.68 -15.26
N GLU A 7 -11.86 -17.07 -14.17
CA GLU A 7 -11.05 -15.86 -14.23
C GLU A 7 -9.64 -16.22 -14.70
N ARG A 8 -9.12 -15.48 -15.67
CA ARG A 8 -7.78 -15.71 -16.24
C ARG A 8 -6.94 -14.45 -16.13
N SER A 9 -5.72 -14.63 -15.67
CA SER A 9 -4.70 -13.59 -15.64
C SER A 9 -3.52 -13.94 -16.53
N ASN A 10 -3.15 -13.03 -17.42
CA ASN A 10 -1.90 -13.08 -18.19
C ASN A 10 -1.01 -11.94 -17.71
N SER A 11 0.17 -12.26 -17.20
CA SER A 11 1.11 -11.27 -16.71
C SER A 11 2.43 -11.39 -17.44
N PHE A 12 2.98 -10.24 -17.82
CA PHE A 12 4.30 -10.10 -18.44
C PHE A 12 5.11 -9.09 -17.64
N SER A 13 6.36 -9.40 -17.37
CA SER A 13 7.31 -8.45 -16.81
C SER A 13 8.66 -8.55 -17.49
N VAL A 14 9.34 -7.40 -17.58
CA VAL A 14 10.72 -7.30 -18.05
C VAL A 14 11.47 -6.43 -17.07
N SER A 15 12.61 -6.92 -16.57
CA SER A 15 13.44 -6.21 -15.61
C SER A 15 14.89 -6.14 -16.06
N ALA A 16 15.56 -5.06 -15.67
CA ALA A 16 16.99 -4.88 -15.76
C ALA A 16 17.56 -4.52 -14.39
N ASP A 17 18.59 -5.23 -13.97
CA ASP A 17 19.27 -5.03 -12.70
C ASP A 17 20.72 -4.57 -12.97
N LEU A 18 21.01 -3.33 -12.65
CA LEU A 18 22.23 -2.64 -13.01
C LEU A 18 23.07 -2.37 -11.76
N TYR A 19 24.29 -2.88 -11.76
CA TYR A 19 25.28 -2.64 -10.71
C TYR A 19 26.39 -1.72 -11.25
N HIS A 20 26.67 -0.65 -10.54
CA HIS A 20 27.75 0.26 -10.91
C HIS A 20 28.45 0.81 -9.68
N LYS A 21 29.74 1.12 -9.85
CA LYS A 21 30.55 1.77 -8.83
C LYS A 21 31.02 3.14 -9.32
N PHE A 22 30.50 4.20 -8.72
CA PHE A 22 30.89 5.57 -8.97
C PHE A 22 31.96 6.02 -7.92
N GLY A 23 33.23 5.91 -8.26
CA GLY A 23 34.29 6.14 -7.28
C GLY A 23 34.17 5.16 -6.10
N ASN A 24 33.86 5.66 -4.90
CA ASN A 24 33.67 4.83 -3.70
C ASN A 24 32.20 4.46 -3.43
N VAL A 25 31.27 5.01 -4.20
CA VAL A 25 29.83 4.73 -4.05
C VAL A 25 29.45 3.48 -4.83
N GLN A 26 28.97 2.47 -4.15
CA GLN A 26 28.39 1.27 -4.77
C GLN A 26 26.90 1.49 -4.98
N THR A 27 26.43 1.26 -6.20
CA THR A 27 25.02 1.45 -6.56
C THR A 27 24.44 0.21 -7.21
N ASN A 28 23.16 0.02 -6.98
CA ASN A 28 22.32 -0.93 -7.69
C ASN A 28 21.04 -0.20 -8.11
N LEU A 29 20.60 -0.41 -9.34
CA LEU A 29 19.36 0.13 -9.89
C LEU A 29 18.59 -1.01 -10.56
N LEU A 30 17.42 -1.31 -10.05
CA LEU A 30 16.45 -2.22 -10.66
C LEU A 30 15.35 -1.39 -11.35
N ILE A 31 15.10 -1.71 -12.61
CA ILE A 31 14.01 -1.15 -13.40
C ILE A 31 13.18 -2.32 -13.90
N GLU A 32 11.88 -2.33 -13.63
CA GLU A 32 10.96 -3.37 -14.07
C GLU A 32 9.72 -2.75 -14.70
N GLY A 33 9.44 -3.10 -15.93
CA GLY A 33 8.15 -2.85 -16.58
C GLY A 33 7.24 -4.06 -16.42
N PHE A 34 5.97 -3.88 -16.07
CA PHE A 34 5.00 -4.95 -15.92
C PHE A 34 3.66 -4.62 -16.58
N TYR A 35 2.99 -5.67 -17.04
CA TYR A 35 1.65 -5.61 -17.61
C TYR A 35 0.88 -6.86 -17.18
N THR A 36 -0.34 -6.67 -16.72
CA THR A 36 -1.27 -7.76 -16.36
C THR A 36 -2.62 -7.50 -17.02
N ASP A 37 -3.13 -8.52 -17.69
CA ASP A 37 -4.46 -8.55 -18.31
C ASP A 37 -5.31 -9.60 -17.61
N LEU A 38 -6.41 -9.14 -17.01
CA LEU A 38 -7.38 -9.95 -16.27
C LEU A 38 -8.64 -10.10 -17.13
N ASN A 39 -9.07 -11.32 -17.34
CA ASN A 39 -10.25 -11.65 -18.13
C ASN A 39 -11.28 -12.38 -17.28
N ASN A 40 -12.57 -12.13 -17.56
CA ASN A 40 -13.70 -12.73 -16.84
C ASN A 40 -13.67 -12.49 -15.32
N VAL A 41 -13.29 -11.29 -14.89
CA VAL A 41 -13.17 -10.93 -13.47
C VAL A 41 -14.50 -11.21 -12.75
N PHE A 42 -14.44 -11.88 -11.61
CA PHE A 42 -15.64 -12.13 -10.83
C PHE A 42 -16.12 -10.86 -10.14
N ALA A 43 -17.40 -10.58 -10.31
CA ALA A 43 -18.10 -9.52 -9.60
C ALA A 43 -19.37 -10.08 -8.93
N LEU A 44 -19.90 -9.30 -8.00
CA LEU A 44 -21.17 -9.58 -7.34
C LEU A 44 -22.17 -8.50 -7.76
N ARG A 45 -23.40 -8.90 -8.01
CA ARG A 45 -24.53 -7.98 -8.16
C ARG A 45 -25.68 -8.44 -7.27
N GLN A 46 -26.39 -7.49 -6.76
CA GLN A 46 -27.63 -7.76 -6.02
C GLN A 46 -28.74 -8.05 -7.02
N LEU A 47 -29.52 -9.10 -6.77
CA LEU A 47 -30.71 -9.41 -7.55
C LEU A 47 -31.93 -8.62 -7.01
N ASP A 48 -32.75 -8.14 -7.92
CA ASP A 48 -33.97 -7.38 -7.57
C ASP A 48 -34.99 -8.17 -6.75
N LYS A 49 -34.95 -9.51 -6.83
CA LYS A 49 -35.88 -10.40 -6.13
C LYS A 49 -35.19 -11.02 -4.93
N PRO A 50 -35.76 -10.84 -3.72
CA PRO A 50 -35.30 -11.56 -2.55
C PRO A 50 -35.58 -13.07 -2.68
N ASP A 51 -34.93 -13.86 -1.83
CA ASP A 51 -35.23 -15.29 -1.70
C ASP A 51 -36.65 -15.54 -1.07
N ALA A 52 -37.00 -16.80 -0.96
CA ALA A 52 -38.28 -17.18 -0.37
C ALA A 52 -38.43 -16.79 1.12
N GLN A 53 -37.33 -16.47 1.79
CA GLN A 53 -37.28 -16.02 3.17
C GLN A 53 -37.20 -14.50 3.31
N GLY A 54 -37.18 -13.75 2.18
CA GLY A 54 -37.07 -12.28 2.16
C GLY A 54 -35.65 -11.74 2.27
N ASN A 55 -34.61 -12.57 2.15
CA ASN A 55 -33.24 -12.13 2.20
C ASN A 55 -32.75 -11.58 0.83
N THR A 56 -31.88 -10.61 0.86
CA THR A 56 -31.21 -10.12 -0.33
C THR A 56 -30.32 -11.20 -0.94
N VAL A 57 -30.52 -11.49 -2.22
CA VAL A 57 -29.72 -12.47 -2.96
C VAL A 57 -28.64 -11.75 -3.77
N GLN A 58 -27.40 -12.21 -3.65
CA GLN A 58 -26.31 -11.77 -4.50
C GLN A 58 -25.92 -12.85 -5.50
N GLU A 59 -25.77 -12.47 -6.76
CA GLU A 59 -25.31 -13.33 -7.83
C GLU A 59 -23.84 -13.01 -8.16
N ARG A 60 -23.02 -14.06 -8.22
CA ARG A 60 -21.68 -13.95 -8.80
C ARG A 60 -21.76 -14.11 -10.29
N TYR A 61 -21.11 -13.21 -11.04
CA TYR A 61 -21.05 -13.24 -12.49
C TYR A 61 -19.66 -12.85 -12.98
N ASN A 62 -19.34 -13.14 -14.24
CA ASN A 62 -18.14 -12.64 -14.88
C ASN A 62 -18.40 -11.23 -15.39
N ALA A 63 -17.67 -10.28 -14.82
CA ALA A 63 -17.64 -8.90 -15.27
C ALA A 63 -16.65 -8.74 -16.44
N TYR A 64 -16.46 -7.50 -16.87
CA TYR A 64 -15.47 -7.13 -17.87
C TYR A 64 -14.05 -7.38 -17.37
N GLY A 65 -13.09 -7.38 -18.30
CA GLY A 65 -11.68 -7.49 -17.99
C GLY A 65 -11.14 -6.25 -17.26
N ALA A 66 -9.93 -6.38 -16.79
CA ALA A 66 -9.18 -5.30 -16.16
C ALA A 66 -7.70 -5.37 -16.55
N LYS A 67 -7.04 -4.22 -16.61
CA LYS A 67 -5.63 -4.10 -16.97
C LYS A 67 -4.87 -3.33 -15.93
N VAL A 68 -3.68 -3.82 -15.63
CA VAL A 68 -2.70 -3.15 -14.78
C VAL A 68 -1.38 -3.09 -15.54
N LEU A 69 -0.83 -1.89 -15.68
CA LEU A 69 0.49 -1.69 -16.28
C LEU A 69 1.28 -0.69 -15.45
N GLY A 70 2.58 -0.86 -15.40
CA GLY A 70 3.39 0.04 -14.61
C GLY A 70 4.88 -0.17 -14.74
N LEU A 71 5.59 0.65 -13.97
CA LEU A 71 7.03 0.68 -13.86
C LEU A 71 7.41 0.66 -12.38
N ASN A 72 8.28 -0.28 -12.00
CA ASN A 72 8.96 -0.31 -10.73
C ASN A 72 10.38 0.20 -10.90
N LEU A 73 10.78 1.13 -10.06
CA LEU A 73 12.13 1.65 -9.96
C LEU A 73 12.61 1.41 -8.53
N GLU A 74 13.72 0.70 -8.36
CA GLU A 74 14.33 0.51 -7.06
C GLU A 74 15.83 0.85 -7.15
N GLY A 75 16.30 1.69 -6.26
CA GLY A 75 17.69 2.09 -6.17
C GLY A 75 18.27 1.86 -4.79
N LYS A 76 19.50 1.36 -4.75
CA LYS A 76 20.29 1.23 -3.54
C LYS A 76 21.66 1.85 -3.77
N ALA A 77 22.10 2.70 -2.85
CA ALA A 77 23.42 3.32 -2.89
C ALA A 77 24.11 3.21 -1.52
N MET A 78 25.29 2.63 -1.51
CA MET A 78 26.20 2.64 -0.37
C MET A 78 27.19 3.77 -0.59
N PHE A 79 26.91 4.94 -0.02
CA PHE A 79 27.76 6.14 -0.15
C PHE A 79 29.07 6.00 0.63
N THR A 80 28.97 5.41 1.81
CA THR A 80 30.09 5.13 2.70
C THR A 80 29.85 3.82 3.43
N ARG A 81 30.83 3.33 4.22
CA ARG A 81 30.66 2.15 5.07
C ARG A 81 29.57 2.33 6.13
N TRP A 82 29.26 3.56 6.47
CA TRP A 82 28.32 3.91 7.53
C TRP A 82 27.01 4.51 7.03
N PHE A 83 26.87 4.74 5.71
CA PHE A 83 25.63 5.30 5.14
C PHE A 83 25.18 4.56 3.89
N THR A 84 23.96 4.01 3.96
CA THR A 84 23.27 3.35 2.85
C THR A 84 21.89 3.97 2.68
N LEU A 85 21.50 4.24 1.44
CA LEU A 85 20.16 4.65 1.06
C LEU A 85 19.57 3.62 0.09
N GLN A 86 18.34 3.21 0.34
CA GLN A 86 17.52 2.44 -0.58
C GLN A 86 16.19 3.16 -0.78
N ALA A 87 15.71 3.23 -2.01
CA ALA A 87 14.41 3.81 -2.33
C ALA A 87 13.75 3.03 -3.47
N GLY A 88 12.44 2.92 -3.42
CA GLY A 88 11.63 2.31 -4.46
C GLY A 88 10.43 3.19 -4.80
N LEU A 89 10.09 3.25 -6.09
CA LEU A 89 8.94 3.98 -6.62
C LEU A 89 8.21 3.10 -7.63
N THR A 90 6.91 2.95 -7.45
CA THR A 90 6.02 2.34 -8.43
C THR A 90 5.12 3.40 -9.05
N LEU A 91 5.11 3.42 -10.37
CA LEU A 91 4.18 4.18 -11.19
C LEU A 91 3.31 3.19 -11.94
N GLN A 92 2.00 3.24 -11.73
CA GLN A 92 1.09 2.29 -12.36
C GLN A 92 -0.24 2.92 -12.79
N GLN A 93 -0.90 2.27 -13.72
CA GLN A 93 -2.29 2.51 -14.08
C GLN A 93 -3.06 1.19 -13.97
N SER A 94 -4.22 1.25 -13.33
CA SER A 94 -5.12 0.12 -13.18
C SER A 94 -6.54 0.54 -13.56
N HIS A 95 -7.12 -0.17 -14.50
CA HIS A 95 -8.45 0.17 -15.00
C HIS A 95 -9.20 -1.05 -15.50
N TYR A 96 -10.51 -0.98 -15.42
CA TYR A 96 -11.43 -1.91 -16.07
C TYR A 96 -11.53 -1.59 -17.56
N ASP A 97 -11.79 -2.58 -18.38
CA ASP A 97 -12.02 -2.39 -19.82
C ASP A 97 -13.24 -1.51 -20.07
N GLU A 98 -14.27 -1.65 -19.24
CA GLU A 98 -15.46 -0.80 -19.23
C GLU A 98 -15.70 -0.15 -17.86
N ALA A 99 -16.43 0.98 -17.88
CA ALA A 99 -16.78 1.64 -16.64
C ALA A 99 -17.85 0.82 -15.89
N ILE A 100 -17.55 0.40 -14.68
CA ILE A 100 -18.44 -0.38 -13.83
C ILE A 100 -19.01 0.46 -12.69
N ALA A 101 -20.26 0.19 -12.30
CA ALA A 101 -20.82 0.73 -11.08
C ALA A 101 -20.09 0.12 -9.88
N TRP A 102 -19.67 0.96 -8.95
CA TRP A 102 -18.95 0.49 -7.76
C TRP A 102 -19.89 0.14 -6.60
N ASN A 103 -21.16 0.58 -6.68
CA ASN A 103 -22.16 0.36 -5.68
C ASN A 103 -23.54 0.30 -6.36
N ASP A 104 -24.38 -0.66 -5.95
CA ASP A 104 -25.69 -0.92 -6.57
C ASP A 104 -26.74 0.17 -6.24
N GLU A 105 -26.55 0.91 -5.15
CA GLU A 105 -27.44 2.02 -4.77
C GLU A 105 -27.24 3.27 -5.63
N VAL A 106 -26.08 3.37 -6.32
CA VAL A 106 -25.71 4.50 -7.18
C VAL A 106 -25.17 4.01 -8.53
N PRO A 107 -25.98 3.27 -9.31
CA PRO A 107 -25.57 2.61 -10.55
C PRO A 107 -25.09 3.58 -11.64
N GLU A 108 -25.43 4.85 -11.52
CA GLU A 108 -24.94 5.92 -12.41
C GLU A 108 -23.48 6.29 -12.15
N GLN A 109 -22.95 6.04 -10.95
CA GLN A 109 -21.57 6.29 -10.60
C GLN A 109 -20.66 5.16 -11.11
N LYS A 110 -20.26 5.25 -12.37
CA LYS A 110 -19.42 4.26 -13.05
C LYS A 110 -18.00 4.77 -13.22
N TYR A 111 -17.04 3.91 -12.94
CA TYR A 111 -15.61 4.24 -13.05
C TYR A 111 -14.86 3.16 -13.82
N LYS A 112 -13.95 3.57 -14.70
CA LYS A 112 -12.94 2.67 -15.28
C LYS A 112 -11.78 2.44 -14.34
N LYS A 113 -11.44 3.45 -13.52
CA LYS A 113 -10.34 3.36 -12.56
C LYS A 113 -10.66 2.34 -11.47
N MET A 114 -9.75 1.41 -11.21
CA MET A 114 -9.89 0.47 -10.11
C MET A 114 -9.80 1.23 -8.77
N MET A 115 -10.72 0.92 -7.88
CA MET A 115 -10.72 1.50 -6.54
C MET A 115 -9.62 0.90 -5.68
N ARG A 116 -9.20 1.63 -4.64
CA ARG A 116 -8.18 1.26 -3.66
C ARG A 116 -6.82 0.92 -4.27
N THR A 117 -6.55 1.50 -5.45
CA THR A 117 -5.32 1.27 -6.19
C THR A 117 -4.66 2.62 -6.48
N PRO A 118 -3.63 3.02 -5.72
CA PRO A 118 -2.90 4.25 -5.99
C PRO A 118 -2.06 4.10 -7.28
N ASN A 119 -2.02 5.17 -8.09
CA ASN A 119 -1.21 5.17 -9.30
C ASN A 119 0.29 5.37 -9.02
N THR A 120 0.62 5.87 -7.84
CA THR A 120 2.00 6.13 -7.43
C THR A 120 2.16 5.79 -5.97
N TYR A 121 3.15 4.96 -5.65
CA TYR A 121 3.54 4.67 -4.28
C TYR A 121 5.01 4.32 -4.22
N GLY A 122 5.59 4.40 -3.03
CA GLY A 122 7.01 4.12 -2.89
C GLY A 122 7.46 4.13 -1.44
N TYR A 123 8.74 3.87 -1.28
CA TYR A 123 9.37 3.82 0.03
C TYR A 123 10.82 4.30 -0.05
N PHE A 124 11.38 4.62 1.09
CA PHE A 124 12.82 4.75 1.25
C PHE A 124 13.27 4.24 2.62
N THR A 125 14.53 3.84 2.68
CA THR A 125 15.23 3.47 3.91
C THR A 125 16.62 4.06 3.86
N ALA A 126 16.93 4.92 4.82
CA ALA A 126 18.27 5.45 5.07
C ALA A 126 18.83 4.83 6.35
N SER A 127 20.01 4.20 6.26
CA SER A 127 20.66 3.52 7.37
C SER A 127 22.01 4.17 7.65
N PHE A 128 22.27 4.50 8.90
CA PHE A 128 23.48 5.14 9.40
C PHE A 128 24.09 4.28 10.51
N THR A 129 25.32 3.86 10.33
CA THR A 129 26.11 3.08 11.29
C THR A 129 27.48 3.70 11.48
N PRO A 130 27.58 4.96 12.01
CA PRO A 130 28.84 5.71 12.05
C PRO A 130 29.88 5.09 12.97
N VAL A 131 29.42 4.32 13.96
CA VAL A 131 30.28 3.54 14.88
C VAL A 131 29.67 2.15 15.07
N GLU A 132 30.47 1.15 15.40
CA GLU A 132 30.11 -0.27 15.42
C GLU A 132 28.86 -0.63 16.23
N ARG A 133 28.55 0.14 17.25
CA ARG A 133 27.46 -0.18 18.21
C ARG A 133 26.23 0.70 18.05
N PHE A 134 26.29 1.70 17.19
CA PHE A 134 25.20 2.64 17.00
C PHE A 134 24.61 2.49 15.61
N THR A 135 23.29 2.35 15.56
CA THR A 135 22.52 2.35 14.31
C THR A 135 21.39 3.37 14.39
N ALA A 136 21.30 4.22 13.38
CA ALA A 136 20.15 5.07 13.15
C ALA A 136 19.53 4.69 11.81
N SER A 137 18.20 4.60 11.75
CA SER A 137 17.47 4.36 10.51
C SER A 137 16.30 5.30 10.39
N ILE A 138 16.10 5.81 9.17
CA ILE A 138 14.94 6.59 8.78
C ILE A 138 14.28 5.84 7.64
N THR A 139 12.98 5.57 7.77
CA THR A 139 12.19 4.94 6.72
C THR A 139 11.02 5.83 6.35
N GLY A 140 10.58 5.75 5.12
CA GLY A 140 9.40 6.47 4.66
C GLY A 140 8.58 5.63 3.72
N ASN A 141 7.26 5.78 3.80
CA ASN A 141 6.28 5.19 2.89
C ASN A 141 5.45 6.31 2.28
N TYR A 142 5.40 6.35 0.97
CA TYR A 142 4.55 7.26 0.22
C TYR A 142 3.41 6.50 -0.45
N THR A 143 2.19 6.97 -0.26
CA THR A 143 1.00 6.48 -0.94
C THR A 143 0.32 7.65 -1.64
N GLY A 144 0.22 7.57 -2.96
CA GLY A 144 -0.50 8.54 -3.78
C GLY A 144 -2.00 8.50 -3.53
N ASN A 145 -2.72 9.44 -4.12
CA ASN A 145 -4.17 9.44 -4.07
C ASN A 145 -4.75 8.24 -4.83
N MET A 146 -5.87 7.74 -4.33
CA MET A 146 -6.65 6.67 -4.96
C MET A 146 -8.14 6.96 -4.83
N LEU A 147 -8.94 6.30 -5.68
CA LEU A 147 -10.38 6.34 -5.57
C LEU A 147 -10.85 5.27 -4.57
N VAL A 148 -11.70 5.65 -3.63
CA VAL A 148 -12.29 4.74 -2.64
C VAL A 148 -13.80 4.95 -2.58
N GLY A 149 -14.55 3.88 -2.34
CA GLY A 149 -15.97 3.97 -2.07
C GLY A 149 -16.20 4.30 -0.60
N HIS A 150 -17.18 5.14 -0.34
CA HIS A 150 -17.72 5.47 0.98
C HIS A 150 -19.22 5.12 0.94
N SER A 151 -19.60 4.04 1.59
CA SER A 151 -20.99 3.58 1.62
C SER A 151 -21.85 4.52 2.47
N ALA A 152 -23.17 4.52 2.22
CA ALA A 152 -24.10 5.27 3.05
C ALA A 152 -23.99 4.85 4.52
N GLY A 153 -24.05 5.83 5.41
CA GLY A 153 -23.89 5.61 6.85
C GLY A 153 -23.76 6.91 7.63
N SER A 154 -23.02 6.88 8.73
CA SER A 154 -22.88 8.06 9.62
C SER A 154 -22.08 9.20 9.00
N GLY A 155 -21.30 8.95 7.98
CA GLY A 155 -20.48 9.97 7.29
C GLY A 155 -21.15 10.59 6.08
N VAL A 156 -22.01 9.83 5.38
CA VAL A 156 -22.70 10.27 4.16
C VAL A 156 -24.10 9.66 4.05
N GLU A 157 -25.04 10.39 3.46
CA GLU A 157 -26.42 9.92 3.27
C GLU A 157 -26.57 8.91 2.13
N LYS A 158 -25.74 9.02 1.09
CA LYS A 158 -25.71 8.13 -0.08
C LYS A 158 -24.30 7.70 -0.39
N PRO A 159 -24.10 6.50 -0.96
CA PRO A 159 -22.78 6.06 -1.37
C PRO A 159 -22.11 7.06 -2.32
N VAL A 160 -20.84 7.37 -2.07
CA VAL A 160 -20.07 8.31 -2.87
C VAL A 160 -18.64 7.80 -3.09
N ALA A 161 -18.10 8.00 -4.29
CA ALA A 161 -16.71 7.73 -4.57
C ALA A 161 -15.86 8.95 -4.23
N VAL A 162 -14.85 8.76 -3.39
CA VAL A 162 -13.97 9.81 -2.86
C VAL A 162 -12.55 9.60 -3.36
N THR A 163 -11.89 10.69 -3.75
CA THR A 163 -10.44 10.67 -4.01
C THR A 163 -9.70 10.97 -2.71
N THR A 164 -8.88 10.03 -2.26
CA THR A 164 -8.12 10.17 -1.01
C THR A 164 -7.02 11.22 -1.11
N PRO A 165 -6.61 11.83 -0.01
CA PRO A 165 -5.35 12.57 0.04
C PRO A 165 -4.14 11.65 -0.19
N LYS A 166 -2.99 12.25 -0.41
CA LYS A 166 -1.69 11.55 -0.44
C LYS A 166 -1.16 11.43 0.98
N PHE A 167 -0.44 10.34 1.26
CA PHE A 167 0.20 10.12 2.55
C PHE A 167 1.70 9.97 2.39
N MET A 168 2.46 10.56 3.31
CA MET A 168 3.89 10.36 3.47
C MET A 168 4.15 10.10 4.94
N GLU A 169 4.34 8.82 5.28
CA GLU A 169 4.69 8.39 6.63
C GLU A 169 6.20 8.28 6.74
N VAL A 170 6.79 8.94 7.74
CA VAL A 170 8.24 8.87 8.01
C VAL A 170 8.44 8.37 9.43
N ASN A 171 9.34 7.40 9.59
CA ASN A 171 9.67 6.79 10.86
C ASN A 171 11.19 6.92 11.12
N MET A 172 11.57 7.02 12.38
CA MET A 172 12.97 7.03 12.81
C MET A 172 13.17 6.06 13.96
N LYS A 173 14.25 5.30 13.88
CA LYS A 173 14.70 4.41 14.95
C LYS A 173 16.18 4.62 15.22
N LEU A 174 16.52 4.71 16.48
CA LEU A 174 17.90 4.70 17.00
C LEU A 174 18.10 3.45 17.82
N SER A 175 19.28 2.84 17.74
CA SER A 175 19.66 1.71 18.59
C SER A 175 21.12 1.77 18.94
N TYR A 176 21.43 1.31 20.16
CA TYR A 176 22.78 1.19 20.66
C TYR A 176 22.98 -0.16 21.35
N ASP A 177 24.08 -0.85 21.02
CA ASP A 177 24.44 -2.17 21.54
C ASP A 177 25.49 -2.04 22.65
N PHE A 178 25.12 -2.47 23.85
CA PHE A 178 26.00 -2.56 25.02
C PHE A 178 26.49 -4.00 25.15
N THR A 179 27.79 -4.23 25.10
CA THR A 179 28.37 -5.54 25.44
C THR A 179 28.41 -5.66 26.95
N ILE A 180 27.62 -6.54 27.54
CA ILE A 180 27.54 -6.76 28.97
C ILE A 180 28.58 -7.80 29.39
N TYR A 181 28.68 -8.89 28.62
CA TYR A 181 29.66 -9.96 28.84
C TYR A 181 29.98 -10.63 27.51
N LYS A 182 31.03 -11.41 27.41
CA LYS A 182 31.61 -11.99 26.16
C LYS A 182 30.64 -12.20 24.99
N TYR A 183 29.50 -12.85 25.25
CA TYR A 183 28.47 -13.18 24.25
C TYR A 183 27.13 -12.54 24.57
N LEU A 184 27.02 -11.76 25.66
CA LEU A 184 25.78 -11.12 26.07
C LEU A 184 25.79 -9.64 25.64
N THR A 185 24.88 -9.31 24.75
CA THR A 185 24.69 -7.95 24.25
C THR A 185 23.31 -7.44 24.62
N LEU A 186 23.23 -6.27 25.21
CA LEU A 186 22.01 -5.52 25.49
C LEU A 186 21.85 -4.42 24.44
N GLN A 187 20.85 -4.54 23.59
CA GLN A 187 20.48 -3.45 22.69
C GLN A 187 19.39 -2.60 23.32
N VAL A 188 19.62 -1.32 23.44
CA VAL A 188 18.59 -0.33 23.77
C VAL A 188 18.19 0.36 22.48
N ASN A 189 16.90 0.45 22.22
CA ASN A 189 16.40 1.13 21.02
C ASN A 189 15.21 2.01 21.36
N GLY A 190 14.99 3.03 20.54
CA GLY A 190 13.85 3.92 20.64
C GLY A 190 13.64 4.66 19.34
N GLY A 191 12.48 5.25 19.20
CA GLY A 191 12.18 5.95 17.97
C GLY A 191 10.82 6.64 17.95
N ILE A 192 10.53 7.19 16.79
CA ILE A 192 9.30 7.89 16.48
C ILE A 192 8.71 7.24 15.24
N GLN A 193 7.48 6.78 15.36
CA GLN A 193 6.68 6.34 14.23
C GLN A 193 5.81 7.49 13.75
N ASN A 194 5.66 7.57 12.43
CA ASN A 194 4.85 8.58 11.76
C ASN A 194 5.19 10.03 12.19
N ILE A 195 6.47 10.43 12.03
CA ILE A 195 6.96 11.77 12.36
C ILE A 195 6.15 12.86 11.64
N THR A 196 5.72 12.59 10.43
CA THR A 196 4.90 13.47 9.60
C THR A 196 3.46 13.63 10.09
N ASN A 197 3.04 12.76 11.02
CA ASN A 197 1.68 12.69 11.53
C ASN A 197 0.63 12.56 10.41
N ALA A 198 0.99 11.78 9.37
CA ALA A 198 0.18 11.51 8.19
C ALA A 198 -0.74 10.33 8.46
N TYR A 199 -2.01 10.59 8.78
CA TYR A 199 -3.01 9.54 9.01
C TYR A 199 -4.38 9.99 8.50
N GLN A 200 -5.25 9.03 8.28
CA GLN A 200 -6.64 9.32 7.93
C GLN A 200 -7.34 10.00 9.11
N LYS A 201 -8.02 11.12 8.87
CA LYS A 201 -8.70 11.92 9.91
C LYS A 201 -10.22 11.85 9.84
N ASP A 202 -10.74 11.45 8.70
CA ASP A 202 -12.15 11.42 8.35
C ASP A 202 -12.77 10.02 8.47
N PHE A 203 -12.33 9.26 9.47
CA PHE A 203 -12.98 7.99 9.82
C PHE A 203 -14.43 8.20 10.18
N ASP A 204 -15.29 7.36 9.66
CA ASP A 204 -16.66 7.27 10.13
C ASP A 204 -16.71 6.87 11.60
N LYS A 205 -17.66 7.47 12.32
CA LYS A 205 -17.86 7.24 13.75
C LYS A 205 -19.31 6.82 14.02
N GLY A 206 -19.50 6.14 15.14
CA GLY A 206 -20.83 5.76 15.59
C GLY A 206 -21.28 4.40 15.10
N TRP A 207 -22.55 4.12 15.32
CA TRP A 207 -23.17 2.81 15.09
C TRP A 207 -23.26 2.46 13.60
N ASN A 208 -23.65 3.41 12.76
CA ASN A 208 -23.84 3.24 11.32
C ASN A 208 -22.61 3.62 10.50
N ARG A 209 -21.40 3.48 11.07
CA ARG A 209 -20.18 3.79 10.32
C ARG A 209 -19.95 2.83 9.17
N ASP A 210 -19.43 3.32 8.05
CA ASP A 210 -18.83 2.46 7.04
C ASP A 210 -17.46 1.94 7.54
N SER A 211 -17.46 0.70 8.04
CA SER A 211 -16.22 0.05 8.50
C SER A 211 -15.23 -0.21 7.36
N GLY A 212 -15.68 -0.17 6.12
CA GLY A 212 -14.87 -0.29 4.91
C GLY A 212 -14.17 1.01 4.51
N TYR A 213 -14.60 2.17 5.02
CA TYR A 213 -13.99 3.47 4.69
C TYR A 213 -12.70 3.72 5.45
N ILE A 214 -11.72 2.83 5.25
CA ILE A 214 -10.35 2.92 5.78
C ILE A 214 -9.41 2.88 4.59
N TYR A 215 -8.59 3.92 4.40
CA TYR A 215 -7.76 4.07 3.22
C TYR A 215 -6.35 4.62 3.47
N GLY A 216 -6.07 5.11 4.66
CA GLY A 216 -4.79 5.72 5.04
C GLY A 216 -4.17 5.07 6.27
N PRO A 217 -2.99 5.54 6.72
CA PRO A 217 -2.43 5.14 7.98
C PRO A 217 -3.42 5.37 9.12
N ALA A 218 -3.59 4.36 9.97
CA ALA A 218 -4.59 4.40 11.03
C ALA A 218 -4.06 5.05 12.33
N LEU A 219 -2.74 5.10 12.50
CA LEU A 219 -2.11 5.56 13.73
C LEU A 219 -1.45 6.93 13.55
N PRO A 220 -1.69 7.87 14.46
CA PRO A 220 -0.96 9.12 14.52
C PRO A 220 0.49 8.89 14.95
N ARG A 221 1.26 9.98 15.07
CA ARG A 221 2.61 9.93 15.60
C ARG A 221 2.66 9.23 16.95
N SER A 222 3.59 8.30 17.09
CA SER A 222 3.82 7.57 18.34
C SER A 222 5.32 7.45 18.63
N TYR A 223 5.64 7.19 19.90
CA TYR A 223 6.98 7.03 20.40
C TYR A 223 7.12 5.64 21.01
N PHE A 224 8.28 5.04 20.87
CA PHE A 224 8.55 3.73 21.45
C PHE A 224 9.96 3.66 22.04
N VAL A 225 10.12 2.83 23.05
CA VAL A 225 11.41 2.42 23.61
C VAL A 225 11.37 0.90 23.77
N GLY A 226 12.47 0.25 23.49
CA GLY A 226 12.59 -1.20 23.59
C GLY A 226 13.98 -1.65 24.01
N VAL A 227 14.04 -2.84 24.57
CA VAL A 227 15.27 -3.52 24.97
C VAL A 227 15.28 -4.91 24.37
N ARG A 228 16.43 -5.33 23.83
CA ARG A 228 16.68 -6.67 23.30
C ARG A 228 17.94 -7.24 23.94
N VAL A 229 17.87 -8.47 24.39
CA VAL A 229 19.01 -9.21 24.89
C VAL A 229 19.37 -10.28 23.87
N ASN A 230 20.63 -10.31 23.43
CA ASN A 230 21.18 -11.33 22.54
C ASN A 230 22.32 -12.05 23.26
N TYR A 231 22.38 -13.36 23.13
CA TYR A 231 23.40 -14.23 23.72
C TYR A 231 23.91 -15.26 22.72
#